data_54aec196e09f0a01d6fb99beb4311722
#
_entry.id   54aec196e09f0a01d6fb99beb4311722
#
_cell.length_a   1.000
_cell.length_b   1.000
_cell.length_c   1.000
_cell.angle_alpha   90.00
_cell.angle_beta   90.00
_cell.angle_gamma   90.00
#
_symmetry.space_group_name_H-M   'P 1'
#
loop_
_entity.id
_entity.type
_entity.pdbx_description
1 polymer ?
#
loop_
_entity_poly.entity_id
_entity_poly.type
_entity_poly.pdbx_seq_one_letter_code
_entity_poly.pdbx_strand_id
1 'polypeptide(L)'
;NKKTFLNINSSIKKVEKKIGFKISNNQKTIEYSPLALEYLKNISKKISDKKGALLIIDYGYLEDSMKDTLMAIKKHTISNLFKEFKNSDITYKLNFKLLKKITNILKLKCQGITTQRNFLLNLGIQQRAEIISRNLPFSRKADIYYRLKRLIDKNQMGELFKVMLITDKRINFNLGF
;
A
#
# COMPACT_ATOMS: atom_id res chain seq x y z
N ASN A 1 -21.94 -25.80 0.37
CA ASN A 1 -20.73 -25.47 1.13
C ASN A 1 -20.87 -24.06 1.68
N LYS A 2 -21.29 -23.92 2.95
CA LYS A 2 -21.25 -22.65 3.68
C LYS A 2 -19.78 -22.29 3.93
N LYS A 3 -19.32 -21.17 3.37
CA LYS A 3 -18.02 -20.60 3.71
C LYS A 3 -18.20 -19.73 4.95
N THR A 4 -17.41 -20.00 5.97
CA THR A 4 -17.41 -19.26 7.24
C THR A 4 -15.96 -18.90 7.57
N PHE A 5 -15.75 -17.86 8.40
CA PHE A 5 -14.45 -17.64 9.02
C PHE A 5 -14.13 -18.82 9.95
N LEU A 6 -12.95 -19.39 9.80
CA LEU A 6 -12.45 -20.36 10.75
C LEU A 6 -11.91 -19.60 11.97
N ASN A 7 -12.50 -19.83 13.14
CA ASN A 7 -11.89 -19.45 14.40
C ASN A 7 -10.69 -20.37 14.66
N ILE A 8 -9.51 -19.91 14.28
CA ILE A 8 -8.27 -20.60 14.62
C ILE A 8 -7.71 -19.91 15.86
N ASN A 9 -7.45 -20.65 16.94
CA ASN A 9 -6.68 -20.17 18.08
C ASN A 9 -5.24 -19.85 17.64
N SER A 10 -5.06 -18.70 17.02
CA SER A 10 -3.76 -18.19 16.63
C SER A 10 -3.16 -17.43 17.81
N SER A 11 -2.02 -17.91 18.30
CA SER A 11 -1.31 -17.21 19.38
C SER A 11 -0.68 -15.94 18.82
N ILE A 12 -1.20 -14.76 19.16
CA ILE A 12 -0.62 -13.46 18.85
C ILE A 12 0.86 -13.41 19.25
N LYS A 13 1.23 -14.05 20.37
CA LYS A 13 2.62 -14.18 20.81
C LYS A 13 3.53 -14.86 19.76
N LYS A 14 3.01 -15.86 19.01
CA LYS A 14 3.76 -16.47 17.90
C LYS A 14 3.97 -15.50 16.74
N VAL A 15 2.96 -14.69 16.42
CA VAL A 15 3.07 -13.66 15.38
C VAL A 15 4.08 -12.61 15.80
N GLU A 16 3.98 -12.07 17.01
CA GLU A 16 4.89 -11.07 17.55
C GLU A 16 6.34 -11.57 17.59
N LYS A 17 6.57 -12.83 18.00
CA LYS A 17 7.89 -13.46 17.93
C LYS A 17 8.43 -13.53 16.50
N LYS A 18 7.56 -13.84 15.51
CA LYS A 18 7.94 -13.94 14.10
C LYS A 18 8.29 -12.59 13.47
N ILE A 19 7.58 -11.52 13.85
CA ILE A 19 7.82 -10.16 13.33
C ILE A 19 8.86 -9.38 14.15
N GLY A 20 9.15 -9.80 15.38
CA GLY A 20 10.19 -9.20 16.22
C GLY A 20 9.74 -8.00 17.06
N PHE A 21 8.44 -7.72 17.15
CA PHE A 21 7.88 -6.66 18.01
C PHE A 21 6.42 -6.91 18.39
N LYS A 22 5.95 -6.22 19.42
CA LYS A 22 4.56 -6.33 19.89
C LYS A 22 3.63 -5.54 18.99
N ILE A 23 2.55 -6.19 18.52
CA ILE A 23 1.48 -5.59 17.71
C ILE A 23 0.15 -5.51 18.46
N SER A 24 0.00 -6.27 19.55
CA SER A 24 -1.25 -6.39 20.31
C SER A 24 -1.53 -5.23 21.27
N ASN A 25 -0.52 -4.38 21.56
CA ASN A 25 -0.68 -3.29 22.51
C ASN A 25 -1.74 -2.29 22.01
N ASN A 26 -2.82 -2.13 22.78
CA ASN A 26 -3.91 -1.18 22.53
C ASN A 26 -4.64 -1.37 21.18
N GLN A 27 -4.63 -2.59 20.63
CA GLN A 27 -5.31 -2.90 19.37
C GLN A 27 -6.62 -3.67 19.64
N LYS A 28 -7.73 -3.18 19.06
CA LYS A 28 -9.02 -3.91 19.04
C LYS A 28 -9.05 -4.97 17.94
N THR A 29 -8.40 -4.68 16.82
CA THR A 29 -8.30 -5.56 15.65
C THR A 29 -6.86 -5.65 15.22
N ILE A 30 -6.43 -6.83 14.78
CA ILE A 30 -5.10 -7.04 14.22
C ILE A 30 -5.25 -7.63 12.84
N GLU A 31 -4.91 -6.84 11.83
CA GLU A 31 -4.76 -7.31 10.45
C GLU A 31 -3.29 -7.65 10.18
N TYR A 32 -3.04 -8.90 9.85
CA TYR A 32 -1.70 -9.41 9.61
C TYR A 32 -1.69 -10.44 8.50
N SER A 33 -0.82 -10.26 7.50
CA SER A 33 -0.58 -11.22 6.44
C SER A 33 0.77 -11.92 6.64
N PRO A 34 0.80 -13.20 7.06
CA PRO A 34 2.04 -13.97 7.18
C PRO A 34 2.79 -14.07 5.87
N LEU A 35 2.05 -14.20 4.75
CA LEU A 35 2.61 -14.34 3.41
C LEU A 35 3.30 -13.04 2.95
N ALA A 36 2.67 -11.88 3.20
CA ALA A 36 3.28 -10.59 2.88
C ALA A 36 4.61 -10.38 3.61
N LEU A 37 4.70 -10.81 4.89
CA LEU A 37 5.94 -10.75 5.65
C LEU A 37 7.02 -11.65 5.04
N GLU A 38 6.66 -12.84 4.60
CA GLU A 38 7.58 -13.77 3.94
C GLU A 38 8.12 -13.19 2.63
N TYR A 39 7.26 -12.63 1.79
CA TYR A 39 7.67 -11.92 0.58
C TYR A 39 8.61 -10.76 0.89
N LEU A 40 8.29 -9.93 1.87
CA LEU A 40 9.17 -8.82 2.27
C LEU A 40 10.54 -9.32 2.74
N LYS A 41 10.61 -10.41 3.51
CA LYS A 41 11.88 -11.03 3.91
C LYS A 41 12.70 -11.51 2.72
N ASN A 42 12.07 -12.15 1.75
CA ASN A 42 12.75 -12.66 0.57
C ASN A 42 13.24 -11.52 -0.35
N ILE A 43 12.42 -10.49 -0.52
CA ILE A 43 12.78 -9.29 -1.29
C ILE A 43 13.90 -8.52 -0.58
N SER A 44 13.85 -8.40 0.76
CA SER A 44 14.84 -7.66 1.53
C SER A 44 16.26 -8.18 1.35
N LYS A 45 16.44 -9.51 1.27
CA LYS A 45 17.73 -10.12 0.95
C LYS A 45 18.24 -9.64 -0.40
N LYS A 46 17.39 -9.72 -1.45
CA LYS A 46 17.75 -9.27 -2.80
C LYS A 46 18.08 -7.79 -2.86
N ILE A 47 17.32 -6.94 -2.14
CA ILE A 47 17.58 -5.49 -2.04
C ILE A 47 18.97 -5.25 -1.43
N SER A 48 19.29 -5.92 -0.33
CA SER A 48 20.60 -5.78 0.34
C SER A 48 21.75 -6.28 -0.51
N ASP A 49 21.61 -7.45 -1.13
CA ASP A 49 22.66 -8.07 -1.93
C ASP A 49 22.98 -7.28 -3.21
N LYS A 50 21.95 -6.74 -3.86
CA LYS A 50 22.06 -6.04 -5.16
C LYS A 50 22.04 -4.52 -5.06
N LYS A 51 22.01 -3.93 -3.84
CA LYS A 51 21.82 -2.48 -3.64
C LYS A 51 20.58 -1.99 -4.37
N GLY A 52 19.46 -2.71 -4.21
CA GLY A 52 18.21 -2.45 -4.92
C GLY A 52 17.25 -1.53 -4.17
N ALA A 53 16.06 -1.40 -4.75
CA ALA A 53 14.93 -0.66 -4.17
C ALA A 53 13.61 -1.41 -4.39
N LEU A 54 12.62 -1.12 -3.56
CA LEU A 54 11.23 -1.57 -3.68
C LEU A 54 10.32 -0.37 -3.51
N LEU A 55 9.53 -0.08 -4.53
CA LEU A 55 8.45 0.91 -4.48
C LEU A 55 7.12 0.17 -4.27
N ILE A 56 6.40 0.53 -3.22
CA ILE A 56 5.07 0.00 -2.90
C ILE A 56 4.07 1.12 -3.10
N ILE A 57 3.06 0.88 -3.94
CA ILE A 57 1.93 1.78 -4.17
C ILE A 57 0.66 0.96 -3.98
N ASP A 58 -0.10 1.26 -2.94
CA ASP A 58 -1.31 0.50 -2.62
C ASP A 58 -2.30 1.30 -1.76
N TYR A 59 -3.53 0.80 -1.66
CA TYR A 59 -4.50 1.28 -0.69
C TYR A 59 -3.96 1.18 0.72
N GLY A 60 -4.03 2.25 1.50
CA GLY A 60 -3.47 2.17 2.82
C GLY A 60 -3.69 3.39 3.70
N TYR A 61 -3.19 3.24 4.92
CA TYR A 61 -3.27 4.25 5.96
C TYR A 61 -1.96 4.36 6.75
N LEU A 62 -1.84 5.45 7.53
CA LEU A 62 -0.61 5.83 8.25
C LEU A 62 -0.80 5.91 9.77
N GLU A 63 -1.88 5.38 10.31
CA GLU A 63 -2.12 5.37 11.75
C GLU A 63 -1.38 4.22 12.44
N ASP A 64 -1.10 4.39 13.74
CA ASP A 64 -0.50 3.34 14.56
C ASP A 64 -1.50 2.26 14.96
N SER A 65 -2.78 2.64 15.12
CA SER A 65 -3.86 1.69 15.37
C SER A 65 -4.22 0.92 14.10
N MET A 66 -4.37 -0.38 14.24
CA MET A 66 -4.88 -1.22 13.15
C MET A 66 -6.39 -1.06 13.04
N LYS A 67 -6.88 -1.11 11.80
CA LYS A 67 -8.30 -1.00 11.45
C LYS A 67 -8.79 -2.32 10.90
N ASP A 68 -10.07 -2.60 11.06
CA ASP A 68 -10.73 -3.68 10.32
C ASP A 68 -11.07 -3.14 8.93
N THR A 69 -10.26 -3.53 7.95
CA THR A 69 -10.34 -3.01 6.58
C THR A 69 -10.65 -4.07 5.54
N LEU A 70 -10.81 -5.34 5.96
CA LEU A 70 -11.11 -6.44 5.07
C LEU A 70 -12.50 -6.27 4.45
N MET A 71 -12.57 -6.23 3.13
CA MET A 71 -13.81 -6.02 2.39
C MET A 71 -13.86 -6.85 1.11
N ALA A 72 -15.07 -7.10 0.63
CA ALA A 72 -15.32 -7.65 -0.70
C ALA A 72 -15.84 -6.55 -1.63
N ILE A 73 -15.31 -6.48 -2.83
CA ILE A 73 -15.72 -5.51 -3.86
C ILE A 73 -16.24 -6.27 -5.08
N LYS A 74 -17.46 -5.92 -5.50
CA LYS A 74 -18.08 -6.45 -6.72
C LYS A 74 -18.59 -5.28 -7.57
N LYS A 75 -18.16 -5.22 -8.83
CA LYS A 75 -18.54 -4.13 -9.76
C LYS A 75 -18.38 -2.74 -9.14
N HIS A 76 -17.25 -2.51 -8.49
CA HIS A 76 -16.87 -1.25 -7.79
C HIS A 76 -17.74 -0.87 -6.59
N THR A 77 -18.56 -1.78 -6.07
CA THR A 77 -19.35 -1.58 -4.85
C THR A 77 -18.94 -2.56 -3.75
N ILE A 78 -19.04 -2.12 -2.49
CA ILE A 78 -18.79 -3.00 -1.35
C ILE A 78 -19.89 -4.05 -1.31
N SER A 79 -19.49 -5.31 -1.23
CA SER A 79 -20.40 -6.45 -1.18
C SER A 79 -20.18 -7.29 0.09
N ASN A 80 -21.11 -8.21 0.34
CA ASN A 80 -21.00 -9.11 1.48
C ASN A 80 -19.91 -10.15 1.26
N LEU A 81 -18.91 -10.18 2.15
CA LEU A 81 -17.75 -11.07 2.11
C LEU A 81 -18.12 -12.57 1.96
N PHE A 82 -19.24 -13.00 2.53
CA PHE A 82 -19.64 -14.41 2.55
C PHE A 82 -20.57 -14.80 1.42
N LYS A 83 -21.47 -13.89 1.02
CA LYS A 83 -22.47 -14.18 -0.01
C LYS A 83 -21.88 -14.21 -1.41
N GLU A 84 -20.92 -13.32 -1.70
CA GLU A 84 -20.41 -13.05 -3.04
C GLU A 84 -18.94 -13.47 -3.23
N PHE A 85 -18.40 -14.30 -2.36
CA PHE A 85 -16.98 -14.67 -2.32
C PHE A 85 -16.38 -15.12 -3.66
N LYS A 86 -17.17 -15.82 -4.51
CA LYS A 86 -16.67 -16.29 -5.83
C LYS A 86 -16.64 -15.20 -6.90
N ASN A 87 -17.42 -14.14 -6.72
CA ASN A 87 -17.66 -13.10 -7.72
C ASN A 87 -17.24 -11.71 -7.24
N SER A 88 -16.41 -11.63 -6.19
CA SER A 88 -15.94 -10.39 -5.59
C SER A 88 -14.44 -10.45 -5.37
N ASP A 89 -13.80 -9.32 -5.55
CA ASP A 89 -12.41 -9.11 -5.17
C ASP A 89 -12.33 -8.89 -3.66
N ILE A 90 -11.54 -9.69 -2.97
CA ILE A 90 -11.27 -9.52 -1.54
C ILE A 90 -10.06 -8.61 -1.40
N THR A 91 -10.24 -7.51 -0.69
CA THR A 91 -9.19 -6.52 -0.49
C THR A 91 -9.13 -6.04 0.95
N TYR A 92 -8.00 -5.47 1.35
CA TYR A 92 -7.80 -4.79 2.63
C TYR A 92 -6.83 -3.62 2.43
N LYS A 93 -6.78 -2.71 3.38
CA LYS A 93 -5.89 -1.54 3.33
C LYS A 93 -4.59 -1.83 4.06
N LEU A 94 -3.45 -1.56 3.43
CA LEU A 94 -2.14 -1.76 4.06
C LEU A 94 -1.89 -0.73 5.17
N ASN A 95 -1.40 -1.20 6.30
CA ASN A 95 -0.84 -0.33 7.33
C ASN A 95 0.63 -0.01 6.99
N PHE A 96 0.88 1.16 6.41
CA PHE A 96 2.23 1.57 6.01
C PHE A 96 3.16 1.86 7.19
N LYS A 97 2.63 2.23 8.38
CA LYS A 97 3.46 2.32 9.59
C LYS A 97 3.97 0.95 10.05
N LEU A 98 3.12 -0.09 9.97
CA LEU A 98 3.54 -1.46 10.23
C LEU A 98 4.61 -1.90 9.24
N LEU A 99 4.43 -1.63 7.95
CA LEU A 99 5.44 -1.94 6.92
C LEU A 99 6.77 -1.24 7.21
N LYS A 100 6.74 0.03 7.62
CA LYS A 100 7.95 0.77 8.03
C LYS A 100 8.66 0.12 9.21
N LYS A 101 7.92 -0.31 10.25
CA LYS A 101 8.50 -1.04 11.39
C LYS A 101 9.18 -2.34 10.94
N ILE A 102 8.51 -3.12 10.09
CA ILE A 102 9.07 -4.36 9.52
C ILE A 102 10.32 -4.07 8.68
N THR A 103 10.31 -3.04 7.84
CA THR A 103 11.45 -2.61 7.02
C THR A 103 12.68 -2.34 7.88
N ASN A 104 12.51 -1.65 9.01
CA ASN A 104 13.61 -1.35 9.94
C ASN A 104 14.20 -2.63 10.56
N ILE A 105 13.36 -3.60 10.94
CA ILE A 105 13.81 -4.89 11.48
C ILE A 105 14.56 -5.69 10.42
N LEU A 106 14.14 -5.60 9.16
CA LEU A 106 14.84 -6.23 8.03
C LEU A 106 16.13 -5.49 7.63
N LYS A 107 16.56 -4.49 8.42
CA LYS A 107 17.78 -3.69 8.21
C LYS A 107 17.81 -2.95 6.87
N LEU A 108 16.65 -2.64 6.29
CA LEU A 108 16.49 -1.78 5.13
C LEU A 108 16.20 -0.33 5.55
N LYS A 109 16.26 0.60 4.62
CA LYS A 109 15.94 2.01 4.82
C LYS A 109 14.60 2.34 4.14
N CYS A 110 13.66 2.88 4.91
CA CYS A 110 12.49 3.55 4.34
C CYS A 110 12.89 4.98 3.98
N GLN A 111 12.96 5.30 2.70
CA GLN A 111 13.33 6.63 2.20
C GLN A 111 12.20 7.64 2.41
N GLY A 112 10.95 7.21 2.22
CA GLY A 112 9.79 8.03 2.45
C GLY A 112 8.48 7.24 2.39
N ILE A 113 7.43 7.84 2.97
CA ILE A 113 6.05 7.40 2.83
C ILE A 113 5.22 8.65 2.61
N THR A 114 4.43 8.66 1.53
CA THR A 114 3.57 9.80 1.19
C THR A 114 2.28 9.32 0.53
N THR A 115 1.39 10.25 0.18
CA THR A 115 0.20 9.95 -0.63
C THR A 115 0.58 9.85 -2.11
N GLN A 116 -0.21 9.11 -2.89
CA GLN A 116 -0.02 9.07 -4.35
C GLN A 116 -0.07 10.47 -4.97
N ARG A 117 -0.98 11.31 -4.47
CA ARG A 117 -1.07 12.71 -4.89
C ARG A 117 0.28 13.42 -4.78
N ASN A 118 0.84 13.46 -3.56
CA ASN A 118 2.08 14.18 -3.31
C ASN A 118 3.25 13.58 -4.10
N PHE A 119 3.36 12.26 -4.13
CA PHE A 119 4.37 11.56 -4.90
C PHE A 119 4.35 11.96 -6.39
N LEU A 120 3.18 11.91 -7.02
CA LEU A 120 3.04 12.24 -8.43
C LEU A 120 3.24 13.73 -8.70
N LEU A 121 2.78 14.61 -7.82
CA LEU A 121 3.02 16.06 -7.95
C LEU A 121 4.50 16.39 -7.83
N ASN A 122 5.21 15.80 -6.87
CA ASN A 122 6.65 16.00 -6.69
C ASN A 122 7.46 15.45 -7.89
N LEU A 123 6.93 14.44 -8.59
CA LEU A 123 7.52 13.93 -9.83
C LEU A 123 7.13 14.74 -11.09
N GLY A 124 6.35 15.82 -10.94
CA GLY A 124 6.00 16.70 -12.06
C GLY A 124 4.92 16.14 -12.99
N ILE A 125 3.94 15.38 -12.48
CA ILE A 125 2.88 14.80 -13.31
C ILE A 125 2.04 15.86 -14.02
N GLN A 126 1.86 17.06 -13.43
CA GLN A 126 1.12 18.16 -14.04
C GLN A 126 1.87 18.69 -15.26
N GLN A 127 3.16 18.98 -15.11
CA GLN A 127 4.03 19.43 -16.21
C GLN A 127 4.08 18.37 -17.33
N ARG A 128 4.12 17.09 -16.95
CA ARG A 128 4.07 16.00 -17.93
C ARG A 128 2.74 16.02 -18.70
N ALA A 129 1.61 16.22 -18.01
CA ALA A 129 0.29 16.28 -18.66
C ALA A 129 0.19 17.48 -19.61
N GLU A 130 0.71 18.63 -19.24
CA GLU A 130 0.77 19.82 -20.10
C GLU A 130 1.60 19.56 -21.36
N ILE A 131 2.79 18.97 -21.21
CA ILE A 131 3.68 18.67 -22.36
C ILE A 131 2.99 17.72 -23.34
N ILE A 132 2.45 16.60 -22.86
CA ILE A 132 1.84 15.59 -23.74
C ILE A 132 0.53 16.05 -24.37
N SER A 133 -0.17 17.03 -23.75
CA SER A 133 -1.44 17.54 -24.25
C SER A 133 -1.29 18.72 -25.20
N ARG A 134 -0.11 19.37 -25.27
CA ARG A 134 0.10 20.68 -25.93
C ARG A 134 -0.51 20.76 -27.31
N ASN A 135 -0.23 19.81 -28.19
CA ASN A 135 -0.63 19.81 -29.61
C ASN A 135 -1.80 18.86 -29.92
N LEU A 136 -2.56 18.45 -28.88
CA LEU A 136 -3.68 17.52 -29.08
C LEU A 136 -5.01 18.27 -29.30
N PRO A 137 -5.98 17.68 -30.01
CA PRO A 137 -7.35 18.17 -30.07
C PRO A 137 -7.98 18.25 -28.67
N PHE A 138 -8.98 19.13 -28.51
CA PHE A 138 -9.64 19.39 -27.23
C PHE A 138 -10.14 18.11 -26.51
N SER A 139 -10.76 17.20 -27.25
CA SER A 139 -11.27 15.93 -26.68
C SER A 139 -10.16 15.09 -26.06
N ARG A 140 -9.00 15.00 -26.71
CA ARG A 140 -7.84 14.27 -26.20
C ARG A 140 -7.21 14.97 -24.99
N LYS A 141 -7.16 16.31 -24.99
CA LYS A 141 -6.73 17.09 -23.81
C LYS A 141 -7.64 16.80 -22.63
N ALA A 142 -8.95 16.88 -22.81
CA ALA A 142 -9.93 16.61 -21.77
C ALA A 142 -9.75 15.21 -21.16
N ASP A 143 -9.51 14.18 -21.97
CA ASP A 143 -9.25 12.81 -21.46
C ASP A 143 -7.98 12.73 -20.60
N ILE A 144 -6.89 13.40 -21.03
CA ILE A 144 -5.64 13.44 -20.24
C ILE A 144 -5.88 14.10 -18.87
N TYR A 145 -6.55 15.25 -18.85
CA TYR A 145 -6.82 15.96 -17.59
C TYR A 145 -7.82 15.24 -16.71
N TYR A 146 -8.80 14.54 -17.28
CA TYR A 146 -9.70 13.67 -16.54
C TYR A 146 -8.95 12.52 -15.84
N ARG A 147 -8.04 11.85 -16.55
CA ARG A 147 -7.19 10.80 -15.99
C ARG A 147 -6.23 11.34 -14.94
N LEU A 148 -5.61 12.51 -15.19
CA LEU A 148 -4.76 13.19 -14.23
C LEU A 148 -5.53 13.48 -12.94
N LYS A 149 -6.73 14.09 -13.07
CA LYS A 149 -7.59 14.37 -11.91
C LYS A 149 -7.86 13.09 -11.11
N ARG A 150 -8.21 12.00 -11.77
CA ARG A 150 -8.46 10.71 -11.10
C ARG A 150 -7.26 10.24 -10.26
N LEU A 151 -6.04 10.43 -10.75
CA LEU A 151 -4.82 10.00 -10.07
C LEU A 151 -4.46 10.86 -8.85
N ILE A 152 -4.70 12.18 -8.92
CA ILE A 152 -4.21 13.13 -7.91
C ILE A 152 -5.29 13.80 -7.05
N ASP A 153 -6.57 13.63 -7.38
CA ASP A 153 -7.66 14.22 -6.59
C ASP A 153 -7.75 13.57 -5.21
N LYS A 154 -7.93 14.40 -4.19
CA LYS A 154 -7.99 13.95 -2.79
C LYS A 154 -9.16 13.02 -2.52
N ASN A 155 -10.28 13.23 -3.21
CA ASN A 155 -11.50 12.43 -3.06
C ASN A 155 -11.52 11.17 -3.95
N GLN A 156 -10.44 10.95 -4.72
CA GLN A 156 -10.29 9.77 -5.58
C GLN A 156 -9.04 8.97 -5.16
N MET A 157 -8.14 8.71 -6.09
CA MET A 157 -6.97 7.86 -5.84
C MET A 157 -5.86 8.60 -5.07
N GLY A 158 -5.85 9.94 -5.11
CA GLY A 158 -4.72 10.75 -4.62
C GLY A 158 -4.39 10.55 -3.14
N GLU A 159 -5.42 10.52 -2.27
CA GLU A 159 -5.25 10.26 -0.83
C GLU A 159 -5.49 8.79 -0.46
N LEU A 160 -6.23 8.04 -1.28
CA LEU A 160 -6.57 6.65 -1.00
C LEU A 160 -5.33 5.75 -1.08
N PHE A 161 -4.48 5.98 -2.07
CA PHE A 161 -3.22 5.25 -2.23
C PHE A 161 -2.09 5.92 -1.45
N LYS A 162 -1.24 5.09 -0.88
CA LYS A 162 0.03 5.51 -0.27
C LYS A 162 1.19 4.95 -1.08
N VAL A 163 2.28 5.68 -1.05
CA VAL A 163 3.52 5.34 -1.73
C VAL A 163 4.64 5.23 -0.71
N MET A 164 5.37 4.13 -0.73
CA MET A 164 6.50 3.89 0.16
C MET A 164 7.70 3.42 -0.65
N LEU A 165 8.85 4.04 -0.45
CA LEU A 165 10.12 3.62 -1.04
C LEU A 165 11.01 2.98 0.03
N ILE A 166 11.42 1.75 -0.24
CA ILE A 166 12.34 0.97 0.59
C ILE A 166 13.60 0.72 -0.21
N THR A 167 14.76 0.93 0.40
CA THR A 167 16.06 0.73 -0.26
C THR A 167 17.02 0.00 0.65
N ASP A 168 18.14 -0.43 0.09
CA ASP A 168 19.32 -0.75 0.88
C ASP A 168 19.79 0.50 1.67
N LYS A 169 20.35 0.30 2.84
CA LYS A 169 20.79 1.40 3.72
C LYS A 169 21.85 2.30 3.11
N ARG A 170 22.63 1.79 2.18
CA ARG A 170 23.72 2.53 1.48
C ARG A 170 23.19 3.50 0.43
N ILE A 171 21.90 3.37 0.05
CA ILE A 171 21.27 4.24 -0.93
C ILE A 171 20.64 5.44 -0.22
N ASN A 172 20.88 6.62 -0.75
CA ASN A 172 20.18 7.84 -0.36
C ASN A 172 19.44 8.39 -1.59
N PHE A 173 18.12 8.25 -1.58
CA PHE A 173 17.26 8.65 -2.70
C PHE A 173 15.88 9.03 -2.17
N ASN A 174 15.43 10.23 -2.47
CA ASN A 174 14.17 10.76 -1.96
C ASN A 174 13.30 11.44 -3.03
N LEU A 175 13.58 11.24 -4.30
CA LEU A 175 12.78 11.83 -5.38
C LEU A 175 11.32 11.37 -5.30
N GLY A 176 10.41 12.32 -5.27
CA GLY A 176 8.98 12.08 -5.14
C GLY A 176 8.45 12.06 -3.67
N PHE A 177 9.33 12.15 -2.65
CA PHE A 177 8.96 12.07 -1.23
C PHE A 177 9.21 13.36 -0.46
#